data_7b80d9a40f6ad8b9e44c20d36d629ee0
#
_entry.id   7b80d9a40f6ad8b9e44c20d36d629ee0
#
_cell.length_a   1.000
_cell.length_b   1.000
_cell.length_c   1.000
_cell.angle_alpha   90.00
_cell.angle_beta   90.00
_cell.angle_gamma   90.00
#
_symmetry.space_group_name_H-M   'P 1'
#
loop_
_entity.id
_entity.type
_entity.pdbx_description
1 polymer ?
#
loop_
_entity_poly.entity_id
_entity_poly.type
_entity_poly.pdbx_seq_one_letter_code
_entity_poly.pdbx_strand_id
1 'polypeptide(L)'
;KIVETGIIDIALRDVKGNTRKLTDLKGKVVLLDFSVFQSPAGAPHNMMLRELYNKYAKDGLEIYQVSLDADEHYWKTAAGNLPWVCVRDGNGVYSTNVAVYNVRQVPSIFLINRNNELKLRGEDIKDLEASVKSLL
;
A
#
# COMPACT_ATOMS: atom_id res chain seq x y z
N LYS A 1 -6.07 -13.39 18.12
CA LYS A 1 -6.09 -13.97 16.83
C LYS A 1 -6.53 -12.96 15.78
N ILE A 2 -5.76 -12.88 14.75
CA ILE A 2 -5.88 -11.82 13.77
C ILE A 2 -7.09 -11.94 12.87
N VAL A 3 -7.61 -13.13 12.75
CA VAL A 3 -8.70 -13.39 11.83
C VAL A 3 -9.87 -12.46 12.06
N GLU A 4 -10.11 -12.14 13.30
CA GLU A 4 -11.27 -11.34 13.68
C GLU A 4 -11.09 -9.89 13.32
N THR A 5 -9.84 -9.43 13.22
CA THR A 5 -9.58 -8.07 12.82
C THR A 5 -9.35 -7.93 11.32
N GLY A 6 -9.05 -9.03 10.68
CA GLY A 6 -8.92 -9.08 9.23
C GLY A 6 -7.62 -8.58 8.65
N ILE A 7 -6.73 -7.97 9.42
CA ILE A 7 -5.41 -7.58 8.93
C ILE A 7 -4.36 -7.73 10.01
N ILE A 8 -3.11 -7.83 9.54
CA ILE A 8 -1.92 -7.78 10.40
C ILE A 8 -1.33 -6.39 10.24
N ASP A 9 -1.08 -5.70 11.35
CA ASP A 9 -0.58 -4.33 11.30
C ASP A 9 0.81 -4.26 10.69
N ILE A 10 1.07 -3.11 10.06
CA ILE A 10 2.38 -2.74 9.53
C ILE A 10 2.73 -1.41 10.18
N ALA A 11 3.97 -1.30 10.69
CA ALA A 11 4.43 -0.06 11.30
C ALA A 11 5.82 0.24 10.75
N LEU A 12 5.87 1.15 9.80
CA LEU A 12 7.11 1.51 9.10
C LEU A 12 7.21 3.04 9.03
N ARG A 13 8.41 3.53 8.73
CA ARG A 13 8.66 4.98 8.71
C ARG A 13 8.39 5.56 7.33
N ASP A 14 7.79 6.74 7.34
CA ASP A 14 7.59 7.55 6.13
C ASP A 14 8.84 8.40 5.84
N VAL A 15 8.76 9.25 4.80
CA VAL A 15 9.92 10.06 4.37
C VAL A 15 10.37 11.06 5.43
N LYS A 16 9.51 11.41 6.36
CA LYS A 16 9.83 12.34 7.44
C LYS A 16 10.34 11.62 8.68
N GLY A 17 10.42 10.29 8.65
CA GLY A 17 10.88 9.49 9.76
C GLY A 17 9.82 9.16 10.78
N ASN A 18 8.56 9.49 10.50
CA ASN A 18 7.44 9.18 11.40
C ASN A 18 6.95 7.76 11.15
N THR A 19 6.72 7.01 12.23
CA THR A 19 6.14 5.69 12.12
C THR A 19 4.67 5.81 11.75
N ARG A 20 4.26 5.12 10.68
CA ARG A 20 2.90 5.12 10.19
C ARG A 20 2.35 3.71 10.28
N LYS A 21 1.24 3.56 10.95
CA LYS A 21 0.60 2.24 11.14
C LYS A 21 -0.52 2.06 10.14
N LEU A 22 -0.56 0.89 9.52
CA LEU A 22 -1.63 0.55 8.59
C LEU A 22 -3.00 0.63 9.28
N THR A 23 -3.10 0.13 10.51
CA THR A 23 -4.37 0.10 11.24
C THR A 23 -4.89 1.49 11.61
N ASP A 24 -4.04 2.51 11.58
CA ASP A 24 -4.48 3.89 11.86
C ASP A 24 -5.39 4.45 10.78
N LEU A 25 -5.48 3.78 9.64
CA LEU A 25 -6.31 4.22 8.53
C LEU A 25 -7.73 3.66 8.57
N LYS A 26 -8.10 3.05 9.70
CA LYS A 26 -9.47 2.57 9.90
C LYS A 26 -10.47 3.68 9.63
N GLY A 27 -11.56 3.35 8.97
CA GLY A 27 -12.55 4.34 8.55
C GLY A 27 -12.42 4.72 7.09
N LYS A 28 -11.30 4.41 6.48
CA LYS A 28 -11.08 4.61 5.04
C LYS A 28 -10.96 3.28 4.34
N VAL A 29 -11.24 3.27 3.05
CA VAL A 29 -10.91 2.14 2.19
C VAL A 29 -9.43 2.27 1.88
N VAL A 30 -8.64 1.23 2.17
CA VAL A 30 -7.19 1.30 2.03
C VAL A 30 -6.72 0.38 0.92
N LEU A 31 -5.97 0.94 -0.01
CA LEU A 31 -5.20 0.17 -0.97
C LEU A 31 -3.81 0.00 -0.36
N LEU A 32 -3.50 -1.22 0.05
CA LEU A 32 -2.17 -1.58 0.54
C LEU A 32 -1.35 -2.05 -0.65
N ASP A 33 -0.20 -1.45 -0.87
CA ASP A 33 0.65 -1.72 -2.00
C ASP A 33 2.06 -2.06 -1.55
N PHE A 34 2.64 -3.10 -2.15
CA PHE A 34 4.06 -3.41 -2.00
C PHE A 34 4.70 -3.25 -3.37
N SER A 35 5.73 -2.40 -3.47
CA SER A 35 6.36 -2.15 -4.77
C SER A 35 7.82 -1.77 -4.62
N VAL A 36 8.54 -1.81 -5.74
CA VAL A 36 9.92 -1.33 -5.84
C VAL A 36 9.91 -0.19 -6.86
N PHE A 37 10.14 1.03 -6.37
CA PHE A 37 10.06 2.23 -7.20
C PHE A 37 11.10 2.23 -8.32
N GLN A 38 12.26 1.68 -8.03
CA GLN A 38 13.37 1.67 -8.98
C GLN A 38 13.24 0.60 -10.06
N SER A 39 12.25 -0.29 -9.93
CA SER A 39 12.01 -1.30 -10.96
C SER A 39 11.39 -0.67 -12.20
N PRO A 40 11.48 -1.34 -13.37
CA PRO A 40 10.85 -0.82 -14.59
C PRO A 40 9.35 -0.58 -14.45
N ALA A 41 8.67 -1.34 -13.61
CA ALA A 41 7.23 -1.18 -13.40
C ALA A 41 6.90 -0.03 -12.44
N GLY A 42 7.89 0.53 -11.73
CA GLY A 42 7.63 1.46 -10.62
C GLY A 42 6.91 2.73 -11.03
N ALA A 43 7.42 3.43 -12.05
CA ALA A 43 6.82 4.70 -12.46
C ALA A 43 5.41 4.52 -13.03
N PRO A 44 5.17 3.60 -13.97
CA PRO A 44 3.80 3.40 -14.47
C PRO A 44 2.83 2.93 -13.39
N HIS A 45 3.32 2.13 -12.44
CA HIS A 45 2.47 1.69 -11.34
C HIS A 45 2.05 2.87 -10.47
N ASN A 46 2.99 3.74 -10.11
CA ASN A 46 2.67 4.91 -9.29
C ASN A 46 1.77 5.90 -10.03
N MET A 47 1.89 5.99 -11.36
CA MET A 47 0.97 6.82 -12.14
C MET A 47 -0.46 6.27 -12.06
N MET A 48 -0.62 4.98 -12.15
CA MET A 48 -1.93 4.34 -12.04
C MET A 48 -2.54 4.60 -10.67
N LEU A 49 -1.73 4.45 -9.61
CA LEU A 49 -2.19 4.72 -8.24
C LEU A 49 -2.58 6.18 -8.07
N ARG A 50 -1.85 7.10 -8.68
CA ARG A 50 -2.16 8.53 -8.58
C ARG A 50 -3.49 8.85 -9.24
N GLU A 51 -3.76 8.26 -10.40
CA GLU A 51 -5.05 8.49 -11.06
C GLU A 51 -6.20 7.99 -10.20
N LEU A 52 -6.04 6.82 -9.62
CA LEU A 52 -7.05 6.25 -8.75
C LEU A 52 -7.25 7.12 -7.50
N TYR A 53 -6.16 7.55 -6.88
CA TYR A 53 -6.19 8.37 -5.69
C TYR A 53 -6.86 9.70 -5.96
N ASN A 54 -6.53 10.34 -7.09
CA ASN A 54 -7.12 11.63 -7.44
C ASN A 54 -8.63 11.53 -7.63
N LYS A 55 -9.13 10.39 -8.08
CA LYS A 55 -10.57 10.20 -8.27
C LYS A 55 -11.29 9.95 -6.95
N TYR A 56 -10.71 9.18 -6.05
CA TYR A 56 -11.47 8.61 -4.93
C TYR A 56 -10.99 9.00 -3.54
N ALA A 57 -9.90 9.77 -3.42
CA ALA A 57 -9.43 10.20 -2.10
C ALA A 57 -10.50 10.99 -1.35
N LYS A 58 -11.22 11.85 -2.05
CA LYS A 58 -12.29 12.65 -1.45
C LYS A 58 -13.45 11.79 -0.96
N ASP A 59 -13.61 10.61 -1.52
CA ASP A 59 -14.67 9.68 -1.15
C ASP A 59 -14.23 8.68 -0.09
N GLY A 60 -12.99 8.76 0.35
CA GLY A 60 -12.50 7.94 1.45
C GLY A 60 -11.44 6.91 1.09
N LEU A 61 -10.86 6.97 -0.13
CA LEU A 61 -9.74 6.10 -0.49
C LEU A 61 -8.46 6.63 0.13
N GLU A 62 -7.69 5.74 0.76
CA GLU A 62 -6.33 6.01 1.18
C GLU A 62 -5.41 4.94 0.59
N ILE A 63 -4.16 5.29 0.38
CA ILE A 63 -3.16 4.33 -0.08
C ILE A 63 -2.07 4.25 0.98
N TYR A 64 -1.73 3.02 1.37
CA TYR A 64 -0.59 2.74 2.23
C TYR A 64 0.40 1.96 1.37
N GLN A 65 1.45 2.64 0.93
CA GLN A 65 2.39 2.06 -0.01
C GLN A 65 3.69 1.71 0.69
N VAL A 66 4.08 0.44 0.60
CA VAL A 66 5.32 -0.06 1.18
C VAL A 66 6.35 -0.21 0.07
N SER A 67 7.40 0.60 0.14
CA SER A 67 8.55 0.45 -0.76
C SER A 67 9.47 -0.62 -0.23
N LEU A 68 9.85 -1.55 -1.09
CA LEU A 68 10.86 -2.55 -0.80
C LEU A 68 12.20 -2.17 -1.42
N ASP A 69 12.37 -0.91 -1.79
CA ASP A 69 13.59 -0.41 -2.42
C ASP A 69 14.79 -0.53 -1.50
N ALA A 70 15.90 -1.00 -2.03
CA ALA A 70 17.16 -1.05 -1.30
C ALA A 70 17.76 0.33 -1.15
N ASP A 71 17.52 1.21 -2.14
CA ASP A 71 18.10 2.56 -2.17
C ASP A 71 17.16 3.54 -1.47
N GLU A 72 17.47 3.86 -0.23
CA GLU A 72 16.64 4.76 0.58
C GLU A 72 16.59 6.16 -0.01
N HIS A 73 17.69 6.64 -0.55
CA HIS A 73 17.73 7.99 -1.12
C HIS A 73 16.80 8.10 -2.33
N TYR A 74 16.86 7.11 -3.22
CA TYR A 74 15.97 7.07 -4.37
C TYR A 74 14.51 7.07 -3.92
N TRP A 75 14.17 6.22 -2.94
CA TRP A 75 12.82 6.17 -2.43
C TRP A 75 12.37 7.50 -1.83
N LYS A 76 13.21 8.15 -1.02
CA LYS A 76 12.86 9.43 -0.40
C LYS A 76 12.54 10.49 -1.45
N THR A 77 13.35 10.55 -2.51
CA THR A 77 13.14 11.51 -3.57
C THR A 77 11.83 11.28 -4.29
N ALA A 78 11.56 10.02 -4.65
CA ALA A 78 10.34 9.68 -5.37
C ALA A 78 9.10 9.82 -4.48
N ALA A 79 9.18 9.36 -3.25
CA ALA A 79 8.03 9.35 -2.34
C ALA A 79 7.65 10.75 -1.86
N GLY A 80 8.60 11.68 -1.86
CA GLY A 80 8.33 13.05 -1.40
C GLY A 80 7.27 13.77 -2.20
N ASN A 81 6.98 13.32 -3.41
CA ASN A 81 5.98 13.93 -4.28
C ASN A 81 4.66 13.17 -4.32
N LEU A 82 4.53 12.09 -3.55
CA LEU A 82 3.32 11.29 -3.55
C LEU A 82 2.36 11.76 -2.46
N PRO A 83 1.06 11.85 -2.76
CA PRO A 83 0.09 12.44 -1.82
C PRO A 83 -0.44 11.47 -0.78
N TRP A 84 -0.04 10.22 -0.81
CA TRP A 84 -0.55 9.19 0.10
C TRP A 84 0.52 8.75 1.10
N VAL A 85 0.15 7.83 1.99
CA VAL A 85 1.09 7.27 2.97
C VAL A 85 2.08 6.40 2.24
N CYS A 86 3.36 6.76 2.32
CA CYS A 86 4.42 6.03 1.66
C CYS A 86 5.52 5.74 2.68
N VAL A 87 5.77 4.46 2.90
CA VAL A 87 6.74 3.99 3.89
C VAL A 87 7.75 3.06 3.21
N ARG A 88 8.86 2.78 3.89
CA ARG A 88 9.89 1.90 3.34
C ARG A 88 10.23 0.79 4.32
N ASP A 89 10.32 -0.42 3.78
CA ASP A 89 10.81 -1.57 4.53
C ASP A 89 12.22 -1.90 4.06
N GLY A 90 13.20 -1.56 4.90
CA GLY A 90 14.61 -1.72 4.55
C GLY A 90 15.06 -3.16 4.40
N ASN A 91 14.28 -4.11 4.88
CA ASN A 91 14.59 -5.52 4.73
C ASN A 91 14.16 -6.07 3.36
N GLY A 92 13.44 -5.27 2.58
CA GLY A 92 13.05 -5.64 1.23
C GLY A 92 12.30 -6.97 1.19
N VAL A 93 12.72 -7.83 0.28
CA VAL A 93 12.04 -9.13 0.09
C VAL A 93 12.19 -10.07 1.27
N TYR A 94 13.09 -9.76 2.19
CA TYR A 94 13.28 -10.56 3.42
C TYR A 94 12.47 -10.02 4.58
N SER A 95 11.62 -9.04 4.34
CA SER A 95 10.81 -8.42 5.37
C SER A 95 9.78 -9.38 5.93
N THR A 96 9.56 -9.28 7.25
CA THR A 96 8.45 -9.99 7.89
C THR A 96 7.11 -9.61 7.27
N ASN A 97 6.95 -8.34 6.88
CA ASN A 97 5.71 -7.87 6.27
C ASN A 97 5.45 -8.56 4.94
N VAL A 98 6.50 -8.78 4.15
CA VAL A 98 6.39 -9.53 2.88
C VAL A 98 5.91 -10.95 3.16
N ALA A 99 6.48 -11.58 4.19
CA ALA A 99 6.13 -12.95 4.52
C ALA A 99 4.70 -13.09 5.01
N VAL A 100 4.26 -12.22 5.94
CA VAL A 100 2.93 -12.35 6.53
C VAL A 100 1.82 -12.03 5.53
N TYR A 101 2.09 -11.14 4.56
CA TYR A 101 1.12 -10.83 3.51
C TYR A 101 1.28 -11.73 2.29
N ASN A 102 2.26 -12.65 2.32
CA ASN A 102 2.51 -13.59 1.24
C ASN A 102 2.74 -12.89 -0.10
N VAL A 103 3.55 -11.83 -0.08
CA VAL A 103 3.90 -11.08 -1.29
C VAL A 103 4.91 -11.90 -2.08
N ARG A 104 4.55 -12.31 -3.30
CA ARG A 104 5.38 -13.16 -4.13
C ARG A 104 6.00 -12.42 -5.30
N GLN A 105 5.44 -11.27 -5.63
CA GLN A 105 5.94 -10.44 -6.73
C GLN A 105 5.57 -9.00 -6.43
N VAL A 106 6.21 -8.08 -7.09
CA VAL A 106 5.90 -6.66 -6.97
C VAL A 106 5.60 -6.09 -8.35
N PRO A 107 4.64 -5.18 -8.45
CA PRO A 107 3.80 -4.69 -7.34
C PRO A 107 2.74 -5.70 -6.92
N SER A 108 2.35 -5.65 -5.66
CA SER A 108 1.24 -6.46 -5.12
C SER A 108 0.27 -5.55 -4.39
N ILE A 109 -1.01 -5.69 -4.68
CA ILE A 109 -2.07 -4.83 -4.15
C ILE A 109 -3.03 -5.65 -3.30
N PHE A 110 -3.50 -5.04 -2.21
CA PHE A 110 -4.50 -5.60 -1.33
C PHE A 110 -5.53 -4.51 -1.06
N LEU A 111 -6.81 -4.87 -0.98
CA LEU A 111 -7.86 -3.92 -0.64
C LEU A 111 -8.43 -4.24 0.74
N ILE A 112 -8.49 -3.22 1.57
CA ILE A 112 -8.92 -3.29 2.96
C ILE A 112 -10.12 -2.36 3.11
N ASN A 113 -11.17 -2.85 3.76
CA ASN A 113 -12.38 -2.06 3.93
C ASN A 113 -12.26 -1.09 5.11
N ARG A 114 -13.32 -0.32 5.37
CA ARG A 114 -13.31 0.72 6.40
C ARG A 114 -13.22 0.16 7.82
N ASN A 115 -13.42 -1.15 7.99
CA ASN A 115 -13.34 -1.82 9.29
C ASN A 115 -12.01 -2.54 9.50
N ASN A 116 -10.99 -2.24 8.70
CA ASN A 116 -9.69 -2.91 8.76
C ASN A 116 -9.79 -4.40 8.47
N GLU A 117 -10.64 -4.77 7.52
CA GLU A 117 -10.74 -6.16 7.07
C GLU A 117 -10.17 -6.29 5.67
N LEU A 118 -9.30 -7.29 5.47
CA LEU A 118 -8.75 -7.58 4.15
C LEU A 118 -9.84 -8.22 3.29
N LYS A 119 -10.18 -7.57 2.19
CA LYS A 119 -11.27 -8.03 1.32
C LYS A 119 -10.78 -8.69 0.05
N LEU A 120 -9.74 -8.16 -0.58
CA LEU A 120 -9.26 -8.69 -1.86
C LEU A 120 -7.74 -8.62 -1.93
N ARG A 121 -7.15 -9.65 -2.56
CA ARG A 121 -5.75 -9.66 -2.96
C ARG A 121 -5.65 -9.35 -4.44
N GLY A 122 -4.49 -8.85 -4.87
CA GLY A 122 -4.30 -8.45 -6.27
C GLY A 122 -4.69 -9.52 -7.28
N GLU A 123 -4.36 -10.78 -7.01
CA GLU A 123 -4.68 -11.87 -7.92
C GLU A 123 -6.18 -12.11 -8.07
N ASP A 124 -6.99 -11.64 -7.11
CA ASP A 124 -8.44 -11.77 -7.13
C ASP A 124 -9.13 -10.54 -7.69
N ILE A 125 -8.38 -9.49 -7.98
CA ILE A 125 -8.92 -8.22 -8.45
C ILE A 125 -8.92 -8.24 -9.97
N LYS A 126 -10.12 -8.24 -10.57
CA LYS A 126 -10.24 -8.21 -12.03
C LYS A 126 -10.35 -6.80 -12.57
N ASP A 127 -10.97 -5.91 -11.80
CA ASP A 127 -11.13 -4.50 -12.14
C ASP A 127 -10.87 -3.71 -10.86
N LEU A 128 -9.69 -3.11 -10.77
CA LEU A 128 -9.25 -2.45 -9.55
C LEU A 128 -10.17 -1.27 -9.19
N GLU A 129 -10.51 -0.45 -10.18
CA GLU A 129 -11.35 0.72 -9.92
C GLU A 129 -12.73 0.30 -9.42
N ALA A 130 -13.34 -0.68 -10.06
CA ALA A 130 -14.65 -1.19 -9.64
C ALA A 130 -14.59 -1.78 -8.24
N SER A 131 -13.51 -2.50 -7.92
CA SER A 131 -13.34 -3.09 -6.60
C SER A 131 -13.20 -2.03 -5.52
N VAL A 132 -12.44 -0.98 -5.79
CA VAL A 132 -12.31 0.15 -4.86
C VAL A 132 -13.67 0.79 -4.63
N LYS A 133 -14.40 1.10 -5.71
CA LYS A 133 -15.72 1.73 -5.60
C LYS A 133 -16.69 0.88 -4.79
N SER A 134 -16.61 -0.44 -4.92
CA SER A 134 -17.51 -1.33 -4.20
C SER A 134 -17.33 -1.26 -2.68
N LEU A 135 -16.15 -0.83 -2.21
CA LEU A 135 -15.87 -0.73 -0.79
C LEU A 135 -16.12 0.67 -0.24
N LEU A 136 -16.20 1.66 -1.10
CA LEU A 136 -16.47 3.04 -0.70
C LEU A 136 -17.94 3.21 -0.34
#